data_aad1f6c34aa72a15dd2e971dd8416b5a
#
_entry.id   aad1f6c34aa72a15dd2e971dd8416b5a
#
_cell.length_a   1.000
_cell.length_b   1.000
_cell.length_c   1.000
_cell.angle_alpha   90.00
_cell.angle_beta   90.00
_cell.angle_gamma   90.00
#
_symmetry.space_group_name_H-M   'P 1'
#
loop_
_entity.id
_entity.type
_entity.pdbx_description
1 polymer ?
#
loop_
_entity_poly.entity_id
_entity_poly.type
_entity_poly.pdbx_seq_one_letter_code
_entity_poly.pdbx_strand_id
1 'polypeptide(L)'
;MLGHRFSQFIPPVDDRSPFEQLLPLFLELLTHTSGDVEEALDWMDELNKEHGFWTKEYGRREFEADLREKGMIGDRPTKGGKTPLTGKAEKLIRERALDQVFGKLKKSDQGNHGLKRTGEGDEPTSDRRAYRYGDRIEQIAMSDSIRNAQQHGVDDLRLNESDLEVIETEHQSACATVLMIDISHSMILYGEDRITPAKKVAMALAELIRRRYPKDT
;
A
#
# COMPACT_ATOMS: atom_id res chain seq x y z
N MET A 1 17.79 50.86 6.13
CA MET A 1 18.55 49.95 5.23
C MET A 1 18.46 48.55 5.78
N LEU A 2 17.75 47.66 5.11
CA LEU A 2 17.71 46.25 5.43
C LEU A 2 18.96 45.61 4.85
N GLY A 3 19.93 45.27 5.72
CA GLY A 3 21.14 44.57 5.30
C GLY A 3 20.85 43.10 5.03
N HIS A 4 21.08 42.64 3.83
CA HIS A 4 21.09 41.22 3.49
C HIS A 4 22.35 40.58 4.08
N ARG A 5 22.17 39.60 4.96
CA ARG A 5 23.25 38.79 5.54
C ARG A 5 23.36 37.51 4.68
N PHE A 6 24.41 37.43 3.89
CA PHE A 6 24.72 36.16 3.17
C PHE A 6 25.48 35.26 4.14
N SER A 7 24.99 34.06 4.37
CA SER A 7 25.70 32.98 5.04
C SER A 7 26.08 31.92 4.03
N GLN A 8 27.24 31.32 4.18
CA GLN A 8 27.66 30.19 3.38
C GLN A 8 26.72 29.02 3.69
N PHE A 9 26.09 28.45 2.67
CA PHE A 9 25.31 27.24 2.82
C PHE A 9 26.29 26.08 3.09
N ILE A 10 26.21 25.52 4.28
CA ILE A 10 26.91 24.29 4.64
C ILE A 10 25.85 23.21 4.48
N PRO A 11 25.95 22.31 3.46
CA PRO A 11 25.00 21.21 3.32
C PRO A 11 25.04 20.36 4.59
N PRO A 12 23.90 19.88 5.08
CA PRO A 12 23.87 18.96 6.21
C PRO A 12 24.71 17.72 5.86
N VAL A 13 25.50 17.26 6.83
CA VAL A 13 26.26 16.01 6.70
C VAL A 13 25.25 14.89 6.53
N ASP A 14 25.37 14.14 5.47
CA ASP A 14 24.50 12.99 5.22
C ASP A 14 25.09 11.79 5.99
N ASP A 15 24.53 11.51 7.16
CA ASP A 15 24.96 10.42 8.05
C ASP A 15 24.49 9.03 7.56
N ARG A 16 23.79 8.97 6.42
CA ARG A 16 23.32 7.70 5.85
C ARG A 16 24.49 6.89 5.31
N SER A 17 24.39 5.58 5.45
CA SER A 17 25.36 4.65 4.85
C SER A 17 25.42 4.82 3.32
N PRO A 18 26.54 4.50 2.65
CA PRO A 18 26.64 4.54 1.19
C PRO A 18 25.53 3.73 0.52
N PHE A 19 25.15 2.60 1.11
CA PHE A 19 24.02 1.79 0.66
C PHE A 19 22.70 2.58 0.67
N GLU A 20 22.39 3.25 1.78
CA GLU A 20 21.15 4.00 1.93
C GLU A 20 21.06 5.23 1.02
N GLN A 21 22.21 5.77 0.63
CA GLN A 21 22.29 6.87 -0.33
C GLN A 21 22.01 6.39 -1.75
N LEU A 22 22.52 5.20 -2.12
CA LEU A 22 22.42 4.66 -3.48
C LEU A 22 21.15 3.84 -3.72
N LEU A 23 20.56 3.27 -2.67
CA LEU A 23 19.34 2.46 -2.77
C LEU A 23 18.18 3.19 -3.48
N PRO A 24 17.89 4.46 -3.21
CA PRO A 24 16.87 5.20 -3.94
C PRO A 24 17.10 5.25 -5.45
N LEU A 25 18.33 5.45 -5.88
CA LEU A 25 18.69 5.46 -7.31
C LEU A 25 18.48 4.08 -7.92
N PHE A 26 18.96 3.03 -7.28
CA PHE A 26 18.77 1.66 -7.73
C PHE A 26 17.30 1.27 -7.91
N LEU A 27 16.44 1.59 -6.92
CA LEU A 27 15.00 1.32 -7.01
C LEU A 27 14.32 2.08 -8.15
N GLU A 28 14.79 3.29 -8.45
CA GLU A 28 14.31 4.07 -9.59
C GLU A 28 14.70 3.39 -10.91
N LEU A 29 15.95 2.99 -11.05
CA LEU A 29 16.45 2.28 -12.24
C LEU A 29 15.73 0.94 -12.45
N LEU A 30 15.44 0.21 -11.38
CA LEU A 30 14.64 -1.02 -11.46
C LEU A 30 13.24 -0.78 -12.05
N THR A 31 12.65 0.39 -11.85
CA THR A 31 11.36 0.72 -12.47
C THR A 31 11.52 0.91 -13.98
N HIS A 32 12.63 1.50 -14.43
CA HIS A 32 12.94 1.67 -15.84
C HIS A 32 13.28 0.35 -16.53
N THR A 33 14.11 -0.47 -15.91
CA THR A 33 14.55 -1.78 -16.45
C THR A 33 13.51 -2.90 -16.25
N SER A 34 12.30 -2.55 -15.80
CA SER A 34 11.22 -3.53 -15.55
C SER A 34 11.60 -4.65 -14.56
N GLY A 35 12.45 -4.31 -13.58
CA GLY A 35 12.90 -5.23 -12.54
C GLY A 35 14.13 -6.05 -12.91
N ASP A 36 14.81 -5.75 -14.01
CA ASP A 36 16.07 -6.38 -14.37
C ASP A 36 17.21 -5.80 -13.53
N VAL A 37 17.73 -6.59 -12.60
CA VAL A 37 18.74 -6.19 -11.61
C VAL A 37 20.08 -5.89 -12.29
N GLU A 38 20.49 -6.75 -13.22
CA GLU A 38 21.78 -6.61 -13.91
C GLU A 38 21.78 -5.34 -14.76
N GLU A 39 20.73 -5.13 -15.54
CA GLU A 39 20.58 -3.92 -16.35
C GLU A 39 20.54 -2.65 -15.47
N ALA A 40 19.87 -2.69 -14.32
CA ALA A 40 19.86 -1.57 -13.40
C ALA A 40 21.23 -1.26 -12.81
N LEU A 41 22.03 -2.27 -12.50
CA LEU A 41 23.40 -2.12 -12.03
C LEU A 41 24.33 -1.60 -13.13
N ASP A 42 24.14 -2.05 -14.38
CA ASP A 42 24.90 -1.55 -15.53
C ASP A 42 24.60 -0.07 -15.77
N TRP A 43 23.34 0.34 -15.64
CA TRP A 43 22.96 1.76 -15.72
C TRP A 43 23.56 2.58 -14.57
N MET A 44 23.67 2.02 -13.37
CA MET A 44 24.39 2.68 -12.27
C MET A 44 25.86 2.89 -12.62
N ASP A 45 26.51 1.90 -13.24
CA ASP A 45 27.91 2.04 -13.65
C ASP A 45 28.08 3.14 -14.72
N GLU A 46 27.15 3.25 -15.67
CA GLU A 46 27.15 4.35 -16.65
C GLU A 46 26.98 5.71 -15.95
N LEU A 47 26.00 5.85 -15.07
CA LEU A 47 25.79 7.08 -14.32
C LEU A 47 26.98 7.44 -13.43
N ASN A 48 27.69 6.43 -12.92
CA ASN A 48 28.89 6.66 -12.11
C ASN A 48 30.01 7.32 -12.90
N LYS A 49 30.12 7.11 -14.22
CA LYS A 49 31.12 7.76 -15.06
C LYS A 49 30.96 9.29 -15.05
N GLU A 50 29.72 9.76 -14.92
CA GLU A 50 29.39 11.19 -14.90
C GLU A 50 29.40 11.78 -13.49
N HIS A 51 28.91 11.03 -12.50
CA HIS A 51 28.61 11.53 -11.15
C HIS A 51 29.59 11.08 -10.08
N GLY A 52 30.34 10.00 -10.31
CA GLY A 52 31.42 9.55 -9.44
C GLY A 52 30.98 9.13 -8.01
N PHE A 53 29.85 8.45 -7.87
CA PHE A 53 29.32 8.04 -6.59
C PHE A 53 29.91 6.73 -6.06
N TRP A 54 30.51 5.88 -6.91
CA TRP A 54 31.30 4.75 -6.43
C TRP A 54 32.62 5.24 -5.84
N THR A 55 32.93 4.77 -4.67
CA THR A 55 34.20 5.07 -4.00
C THR A 55 35.16 3.88 -4.13
N LYS A 56 36.44 4.07 -3.72
CA LYS A 56 37.42 2.96 -3.69
C LYS A 56 37.05 1.87 -2.68
N GLU A 57 36.32 2.26 -1.62
CA GLU A 57 35.92 1.37 -0.53
C GLU A 57 34.53 0.78 -0.70
N TYR A 58 33.70 1.44 -1.50
CA TYR A 58 32.31 1.02 -1.73
C TYR A 58 31.95 1.16 -3.22
N GLY A 59 31.97 0.06 -3.92
CA GLY A 59 31.65 -0.02 -5.35
C GLY A 59 30.46 -0.94 -5.64
N ARG A 60 30.29 -1.29 -6.92
CA ARG A 60 29.20 -2.16 -7.37
C ARG A 60 29.15 -3.49 -6.62
N ARG A 61 30.31 -4.12 -6.35
CA ARG A 61 30.36 -5.44 -5.70
C ARG A 61 29.87 -5.39 -4.26
N GLU A 62 30.30 -4.37 -3.53
CA GLU A 62 29.90 -4.14 -2.15
C GLU A 62 28.42 -3.81 -2.08
N PHE A 63 27.92 -2.97 -2.98
CA PHE A 63 26.49 -2.64 -3.09
C PHE A 63 25.64 -3.88 -3.40
N GLU A 64 26.08 -4.73 -4.33
CA GLU A 64 25.39 -5.97 -4.68
C GLU A 64 25.41 -6.98 -3.50
N ALA A 65 26.51 -7.06 -2.75
CA ALA A 65 26.60 -7.87 -1.55
C ALA A 65 25.61 -7.39 -0.48
N ASP A 66 25.51 -6.09 -0.26
CA ASP A 66 24.55 -5.49 0.67
C ASP A 66 23.09 -5.74 0.22
N LEU A 67 22.81 -5.69 -1.08
CA LEU A 67 21.48 -6.03 -1.62
C LEU A 67 21.09 -7.48 -1.30
N ARG A 68 22.06 -8.43 -1.38
CA ARG A 68 21.83 -9.83 -1.01
C ARG A 68 21.67 -9.99 0.50
N GLU A 69 22.57 -9.41 1.28
CA GLU A 69 22.51 -9.48 2.74
C GLU A 69 21.20 -8.94 3.30
N LYS A 70 20.74 -7.82 2.73
CA LYS A 70 19.44 -7.20 3.11
C LYS A 70 18.24 -7.93 2.51
N GLY A 71 18.47 -8.98 1.73
CA GLY A 71 17.43 -9.81 1.11
C GLY A 71 16.58 -9.05 0.10
N MET A 72 17.18 -8.17 -0.68
CA MET A 72 16.49 -7.44 -1.76
C MET A 72 16.57 -8.17 -3.09
N ILE A 73 17.68 -8.88 -3.32
CA ILE A 73 17.90 -9.72 -4.48
C ILE A 73 18.19 -11.17 -4.04
N GLY A 74 17.90 -12.13 -4.91
CA GLY A 74 18.10 -13.54 -4.61
C GLY A 74 19.54 -13.97 -4.80
N ASP A 75 19.95 -15.02 -4.06
CA ASP A 75 21.32 -15.56 -4.09
C ASP A 75 21.63 -16.37 -5.35
N ARG A 76 20.61 -16.89 -6.01
CA ARG A 76 20.78 -17.77 -7.17
C ARG A 76 20.10 -17.16 -8.40
N PRO A 77 20.82 -17.09 -9.53
CA PRO A 77 20.20 -16.69 -10.77
C PRO A 77 19.08 -17.68 -11.16
N THR A 78 18.00 -17.16 -11.73
CA THR A 78 16.93 -17.97 -12.30
C THR A 78 17.43 -18.79 -13.50
N LYS A 79 16.61 -19.74 -14.00
CA LYS A 79 16.94 -20.56 -15.18
C LYS A 79 17.35 -19.78 -16.43
N GLY A 80 17.16 -18.46 -16.45
CA GLY A 80 17.58 -17.52 -17.52
C GLY A 80 18.84 -16.70 -17.19
N GLY A 81 19.56 -17.02 -16.09
CA GLY A 81 20.77 -16.28 -15.69
C GLY A 81 20.51 -14.91 -15.04
N LYS A 82 19.24 -14.52 -14.84
CA LYS A 82 18.89 -13.23 -14.23
C LYS A 82 18.78 -13.35 -12.71
N THR A 83 19.29 -12.37 -12.01
CA THR A 83 19.15 -12.25 -10.56
C THR A 83 17.70 -11.86 -10.21
N PRO A 84 16.94 -12.70 -9.46
CA PRO A 84 15.56 -12.42 -9.16
C PRO A 84 15.44 -11.36 -8.07
N LEU A 85 14.45 -10.46 -8.23
CA LEU A 85 14.00 -9.59 -7.17
C LEU A 85 13.24 -10.38 -6.10
N THR A 86 13.38 -9.97 -4.85
CA THR A 86 12.61 -10.53 -3.75
C THR A 86 11.31 -9.74 -3.55
N GLY A 87 10.32 -10.37 -2.89
CA GLY A 87 9.09 -9.69 -2.51
C GLY A 87 9.32 -8.45 -1.62
N LYS A 88 10.46 -8.40 -0.89
CA LYS A 88 10.87 -7.23 -0.11
C LYS A 88 11.23 -6.05 -1.01
N ALA A 89 12.04 -6.29 -2.03
CA ALA A 89 12.40 -5.24 -3.00
C ALA A 89 11.19 -4.74 -3.78
N GLU A 90 10.33 -5.66 -4.24
CA GLU A 90 9.09 -5.30 -4.92
C GLU A 90 8.17 -4.44 -4.03
N LYS A 91 8.06 -4.77 -2.75
CA LYS A 91 7.30 -3.97 -1.80
C LYS A 91 7.87 -2.56 -1.68
N LEU A 92 9.20 -2.41 -1.56
CA LEU A 92 9.85 -1.10 -1.48
C LEU A 92 9.63 -0.26 -2.75
N ILE A 93 9.69 -0.88 -3.92
CA ILE A 93 9.40 -0.19 -5.19
C ILE A 93 7.96 0.33 -5.20
N ARG A 94 6.98 -0.49 -4.79
CA ARG A 94 5.57 -0.07 -4.72
C ARG A 94 5.34 1.04 -3.69
N GLU A 95 5.95 0.94 -2.51
CA GLU A 95 5.87 1.97 -1.47
C GLU A 95 6.45 3.30 -1.94
N ARG A 96 7.61 3.25 -2.61
CA ARG A 96 8.22 4.44 -3.20
C ARG A 96 7.36 5.05 -4.30
N ALA A 97 6.80 4.22 -5.19
CA ALA A 97 5.86 4.69 -6.21
C ALA A 97 4.62 5.35 -5.59
N LEU A 98 4.10 4.77 -4.51
CA LEU A 98 2.98 5.35 -3.76
C LEU A 98 3.32 6.74 -3.21
N ASP A 99 4.49 6.88 -2.57
CA ASP A 99 4.95 8.15 -2.02
C ASP A 99 5.21 9.21 -3.11
N GLN A 100 5.74 8.80 -4.26
CA GLN A 100 6.00 9.69 -5.40
C GLN A 100 4.71 10.18 -6.07
N VAL A 101 3.72 9.31 -6.25
CA VAL A 101 2.49 9.62 -6.98
C VAL A 101 1.46 10.33 -6.09
N PHE A 102 1.27 9.84 -4.88
CA PHE A 102 0.21 10.33 -3.98
C PHE A 102 0.74 11.15 -2.79
N GLY A 103 2.06 11.26 -2.65
CA GLY A 103 2.70 11.89 -1.51
C GLY A 103 2.48 11.13 -0.20
N LYS A 104 2.74 11.79 0.93
CA LYS A 104 2.49 11.21 2.25
C LYS A 104 0.99 11.17 2.50
N LEU A 105 0.37 10.04 2.21
CA LEU A 105 -1.02 9.80 2.55
C LEU A 105 -1.17 9.87 4.08
N LYS A 106 -2.01 10.79 4.55
CA LYS A 106 -2.44 10.77 5.95
C LYS A 106 -3.16 9.45 6.20
N LYS A 107 -2.84 8.78 7.32
CA LYS A 107 -3.64 7.64 7.78
C LYS A 107 -5.08 8.12 7.90
N SER A 108 -5.95 7.67 7.01
CA SER A 108 -7.40 7.74 7.19
C SER A 108 -7.84 6.39 7.73
N ASP A 109 -8.97 6.39 8.44
CA ASP A 109 -9.58 5.17 8.94
C ASP A 109 -9.73 4.12 7.84
N GLN A 110 -9.71 2.83 8.23
CA GLN A 110 -9.82 1.71 7.30
C GLN A 110 -10.99 1.96 6.35
N GLY A 111 -10.66 2.07 5.07
CA GLY A 111 -11.67 2.27 4.03
C GLY A 111 -12.47 0.99 3.86
N ASN A 112 -13.67 1.02 4.40
CA ASN A 112 -14.70 0.05 4.08
C ASN A 112 -15.61 0.71 3.04
N HIS A 113 -15.96 -0.02 1.98
CA HIS A 113 -16.99 0.42 1.06
C HIS A 113 -18.35 0.25 1.76
N GLY A 114 -18.75 1.25 2.54
CA GLY A 114 -20.07 1.27 3.16
C GLY A 114 -21.16 1.35 2.08
N LEU A 115 -21.96 0.32 1.98
CA LEU A 115 -23.18 0.36 1.17
C LEU A 115 -24.26 1.07 1.98
N LYS A 116 -24.96 2.03 1.37
CA LYS A 116 -26.11 2.73 1.98
C LYS A 116 -27.34 1.82 2.21
N ARG A 117 -27.20 0.51 2.02
CA ARG A 117 -28.25 -0.46 2.27
C ARG A 117 -27.88 -1.28 3.50
N THR A 118 -28.68 -1.16 4.54
CA THR A 118 -28.78 -2.15 5.62
C THR A 118 -29.11 -3.50 4.98
N GLY A 119 -28.27 -4.50 5.21
CA GLY A 119 -28.44 -5.83 4.64
C GLY A 119 -27.80 -6.87 5.53
N GLU A 120 -28.01 -8.15 5.23
CA GLU A 120 -27.50 -9.31 5.94
C GLU A 120 -25.96 -9.44 5.81
N GLY A 121 -25.19 -8.52 6.39
CA GLY A 121 -23.72 -8.60 6.48
C GLY A 121 -23.29 -9.31 7.76
N ASP A 122 -22.03 -9.74 7.80
CA ASP A 122 -21.48 -10.48 8.96
C ASP A 122 -20.86 -9.57 10.03
N GLU A 123 -20.67 -8.27 9.79
CA GLU A 123 -20.09 -7.35 10.78
C GLU A 123 -21.18 -6.60 11.55
N PRO A 124 -21.28 -6.81 12.87
CA PRO A 124 -22.26 -6.12 13.69
C PRO A 124 -21.89 -4.64 13.87
N THR A 125 -22.87 -3.76 13.71
CA THR A 125 -22.75 -2.34 14.01
C THR A 125 -23.16 -2.05 15.45
N SER A 126 -22.96 -0.79 15.88
CA SER A 126 -23.52 -0.32 17.17
C SER A 126 -25.03 -0.06 17.10
N ASP A 127 -25.59 -0.01 15.90
CA ASP A 127 -26.97 0.37 15.69
C ASP A 127 -27.93 -0.78 15.97
N ARG A 128 -29.10 -0.43 16.52
CA ARG A 128 -30.14 -1.36 16.90
C ARG A 128 -31.43 -0.99 16.19
N ARG A 129 -32.20 -2.03 15.85
CA ARG A 129 -33.56 -1.85 15.32
C ARG A 129 -34.51 -2.86 15.90
N ALA A 130 -35.79 -2.56 15.84
CA ALA A 130 -36.83 -3.51 16.22
C ALA A 130 -36.77 -4.76 15.33
N TYR A 131 -37.02 -5.91 15.96
CA TYR A 131 -37.12 -7.22 15.30
C TYR A 131 -38.18 -7.20 14.20
N ARG A 132 -37.87 -7.91 13.11
CA ARG A 132 -38.84 -8.19 12.04
C ARG A 132 -38.83 -9.68 11.71
N TYR A 133 -39.99 -10.19 11.36
CA TYR A 133 -40.10 -11.58 10.95
C TYR A 133 -39.12 -11.92 9.82
N GLY A 134 -38.26 -12.93 10.07
CA GLY A 134 -37.20 -13.34 9.15
C GLY A 134 -35.78 -12.93 9.60
N ASP A 135 -35.65 -12.12 10.66
CA ASP A 135 -34.34 -11.82 11.23
C ASP A 135 -33.72 -13.05 11.89
N ARG A 136 -32.39 -13.15 11.84
CA ARG A 136 -31.66 -14.27 12.42
C ARG A 136 -31.62 -14.17 13.93
N ILE A 137 -31.83 -15.27 14.61
CA ILE A 137 -31.87 -15.35 16.08
C ILE A 137 -30.50 -14.92 16.66
N GLU A 138 -29.40 -15.21 15.98
CA GLU A 138 -28.04 -14.86 16.40
C GLU A 138 -27.78 -13.35 16.44
N GLN A 139 -28.59 -12.57 15.72
CA GLN A 139 -28.49 -11.11 15.67
C GLN A 139 -29.35 -10.41 16.73
N ILE A 140 -30.13 -11.16 17.53
CA ILE A 140 -30.95 -10.57 18.59
C ILE A 140 -30.05 -10.03 19.70
N ALA A 141 -30.19 -8.75 20.02
CA ALA A 141 -29.55 -8.09 21.12
C ALA A 141 -30.26 -8.45 22.42
N MET A 142 -29.98 -9.63 22.97
CA MET A 142 -30.70 -10.19 24.14
C MET A 142 -30.70 -9.25 25.36
N SER A 143 -29.59 -8.56 25.62
CA SER A 143 -29.48 -7.63 26.74
C SER A 143 -30.44 -6.44 26.62
N ASP A 144 -30.56 -5.92 25.42
CA ASP A 144 -31.43 -4.79 25.13
C ASP A 144 -32.89 -5.24 25.08
N SER A 145 -33.17 -6.40 24.52
CA SER A 145 -34.48 -7.02 24.48
C SER A 145 -35.02 -7.34 25.89
N ILE A 146 -34.18 -7.86 26.81
CA ILE A 146 -34.55 -8.10 28.18
C ILE A 146 -34.83 -6.77 28.92
N ARG A 147 -34.04 -5.75 28.67
CA ARG A 147 -34.25 -4.41 29.23
C ARG A 147 -35.61 -3.84 28.81
N ASN A 148 -35.99 -4.03 27.56
CA ASN A 148 -37.28 -3.58 27.06
C ASN A 148 -38.44 -4.34 27.71
N ALA A 149 -38.32 -5.67 27.85
CA ALA A 149 -39.31 -6.47 28.54
C ALA A 149 -39.51 -6.09 30.03
N GLN A 150 -38.43 -5.69 30.70
CA GLN A 150 -38.50 -5.22 32.10
C GLN A 150 -39.35 -3.94 32.28
N GLN A 151 -39.53 -3.16 31.21
CA GLN A 151 -40.39 -1.94 31.25
C GLN A 151 -41.88 -2.30 31.44
N HIS A 152 -42.27 -3.52 31.08
CA HIS A 152 -43.67 -3.98 31.25
C HIS A 152 -44.00 -4.55 32.61
N GLY A 153 -43.02 -4.73 33.48
CA GLY A 153 -43.17 -5.21 34.86
C GLY A 153 -42.10 -6.22 35.25
N VAL A 154 -41.60 -6.13 36.48
CA VAL A 154 -40.49 -6.96 36.95
C VAL A 154 -40.96 -8.34 37.38
N ASP A 155 -42.24 -8.48 37.75
CA ASP A 155 -42.81 -9.70 38.34
C ASP A 155 -43.22 -10.77 37.30
N ASP A 156 -43.39 -10.41 36.05
CA ASP A 156 -43.74 -11.34 34.94
C ASP A 156 -42.89 -11.05 33.72
N LEU A 157 -41.63 -11.50 33.77
CA LEU A 157 -40.69 -11.30 32.67
C LEU A 157 -41.06 -12.18 31.47
N ARG A 158 -41.95 -11.67 30.63
CA ARG A 158 -42.30 -12.28 29.33
C ARG A 158 -41.71 -11.45 28.23
N LEU A 159 -40.90 -12.10 27.36
CA LEU A 159 -40.40 -11.51 26.13
C LEU A 159 -41.50 -11.59 25.08
N ASN A 160 -41.95 -10.42 24.61
CA ASN A 160 -42.84 -10.29 23.47
C ASN A 160 -42.01 -9.92 22.23
N GLU A 161 -42.55 -10.15 21.03
CA GLU A 161 -41.90 -9.79 19.77
C GLU A 161 -41.57 -8.32 19.70
N SER A 162 -42.38 -7.44 20.30
CA SER A 162 -42.17 -5.98 20.37
C SER A 162 -40.97 -5.58 21.20
N ASP A 163 -40.49 -6.44 22.11
CA ASP A 163 -39.36 -6.15 23.00
C ASP A 163 -38.02 -6.54 22.37
N LEU A 164 -38.07 -7.31 21.25
CA LEU A 164 -36.87 -7.81 20.60
C LEU A 164 -36.20 -6.71 19.80
N GLU A 165 -34.93 -6.52 20.11
CA GLU A 165 -34.01 -5.69 19.31
C GLU A 165 -32.98 -6.53 18.60
N VAL A 166 -32.66 -6.12 17.38
CA VAL A 166 -31.68 -6.77 16.50
C VAL A 166 -30.50 -5.84 16.26
N ILE A 167 -29.31 -6.40 16.33
CA ILE A 167 -28.08 -5.73 15.96
C ILE A 167 -28.09 -5.55 14.46
N GLU A 168 -28.00 -4.33 13.97
CA GLU A 168 -27.82 -4.07 12.55
C GLU A 168 -26.43 -4.52 12.10
N THR A 169 -26.38 -5.12 10.93
CA THR A 169 -25.13 -5.56 10.31
C THR A 169 -24.89 -4.77 9.03
N GLU A 170 -23.64 -4.39 8.79
CA GLU A 170 -23.28 -3.73 7.54
C GLU A 170 -22.77 -4.74 6.52
N HIS A 171 -23.26 -4.60 5.31
CA HIS A 171 -22.65 -5.27 4.16
C HIS A 171 -21.36 -4.57 3.79
N GLN A 172 -20.24 -5.24 4.01
CA GLN A 172 -18.98 -4.84 3.41
C GLN A 172 -18.83 -5.54 2.06
N SER A 173 -18.82 -4.78 1.00
CA SER A 173 -18.52 -5.33 -0.32
C SER A 173 -17.01 -5.33 -0.55
N ALA A 174 -16.44 -6.46 -0.95
CA ALA A 174 -15.12 -6.54 -1.55
C ALA A 174 -15.22 -6.17 -3.03
N CYS A 175 -14.25 -5.40 -3.50
CA CYS A 175 -14.14 -5.00 -4.90
C CYS A 175 -12.93 -5.70 -5.53
N ALA A 176 -13.12 -6.28 -6.72
CA ALA A 176 -12.01 -6.76 -7.54
C ALA A 176 -11.60 -5.67 -8.54
N THR A 177 -10.36 -5.23 -8.46
CA THR A 177 -9.83 -4.19 -9.33
C THR A 177 -8.87 -4.78 -10.35
N VAL A 178 -9.14 -4.55 -11.63
CA VAL A 178 -8.25 -4.96 -12.73
C VAL A 178 -7.55 -3.72 -13.29
N LEU A 179 -6.22 -3.72 -13.23
CA LEU A 179 -5.37 -2.70 -13.83
C LEU A 179 -4.94 -3.13 -15.21
N MET A 180 -5.33 -2.35 -16.22
CA MET A 180 -4.90 -2.54 -17.61
C MET A 180 -3.95 -1.41 -18.00
N ILE A 181 -2.75 -1.77 -18.47
CA ILE A 181 -1.75 -0.82 -18.97
C ILE A 181 -1.67 -1.00 -20.49
N ASP A 182 -1.85 0.09 -21.22
CA ASP A 182 -1.58 0.11 -22.64
C ASP A 182 -0.07 0.05 -22.88
N ILE A 183 0.36 -0.97 -23.63
CA ILE A 183 1.76 -1.18 -24.05
C ILE A 183 1.93 -1.01 -25.56
N SER A 184 1.00 -0.32 -26.21
CA SER A 184 1.07 -0.07 -27.65
C SER A 184 2.31 0.75 -28.02
N HIS A 185 2.72 0.64 -29.28
CA HIS A 185 3.92 1.33 -29.78
C HIS A 185 3.86 2.85 -29.60
N SER A 186 2.68 3.44 -29.59
CA SER A 186 2.47 4.87 -29.34
C SER A 186 2.93 5.34 -27.95
N MET A 187 3.06 4.42 -26.98
CA MET A 187 3.55 4.73 -25.63
C MET A 187 5.07 5.00 -25.60
N ILE A 188 5.80 4.65 -26.66
CA ILE A 188 7.26 4.79 -26.77
C ILE A 188 7.64 5.74 -27.92
N LEU A 189 6.70 6.04 -28.83
CA LEU A 189 6.95 6.90 -29.99
C LEU A 189 7.26 8.35 -29.59
N TYR A 190 8.05 9.00 -30.41
CA TYR A 190 8.39 10.43 -30.31
C TYR A 190 9.35 10.82 -29.19
N GLY A 191 10.13 9.86 -28.64
CA GLY A 191 11.12 10.16 -27.59
C GLY A 191 10.53 10.45 -26.20
N GLU A 192 9.23 10.29 -26.04
CA GLU A 192 8.55 10.39 -24.75
C GLU A 192 8.35 8.99 -24.15
N ASP A 193 9.00 8.74 -23.02
CA ASP A 193 8.75 7.53 -22.23
C ASP A 193 7.44 7.70 -21.43
N ARG A 194 6.35 7.18 -21.94
CA ARG A 194 5.04 7.17 -21.27
C ARG A 194 4.80 5.88 -20.47
N ILE A 195 5.56 4.82 -20.74
CA ILE A 195 5.42 3.52 -20.08
C ILE A 195 5.90 3.59 -18.63
N THR A 196 7.05 4.20 -18.37
CA THR A 196 7.59 4.28 -17.01
C THR A 196 6.66 5.04 -16.05
N PRO A 197 6.11 6.22 -16.39
CA PRO A 197 5.08 6.86 -15.57
C PRO A 197 3.83 5.99 -15.35
N ALA A 198 3.37 5.30 -16.40
CA ALA A 198 2.21 4.40 -16.28
C ALA A 198 2.48 3.24 -15.31
N LYS A 199 3.66 2.61 -15.38
CA LYS A 199 4.09 1.59 -14.42
C LYS A 199 4.13 2.13 -12.98
N LYS A 200 4.68 3.32 -12.77
CA LYS A 200 4.73 3.96 -11.44
C LYS A 200 3.33 4.17 -10.87
N VAL A 201 2.42 4.72 -11.67
CA VAL A 201 1.02 4.92 -11.25
C VAL A 201 0.34 3.59 -10.94
N ALA A 202 0.54 2.57 -11.76
CA ALA A 202 -0.03 1.24 -11.54
C ALA A 202 0.47 0.60 -10.23
N MET A 203 1.78 0.66 -9.97
CA MET A 203 2.36 0.16 -8.72
C MET A 203 1.87 0.94 -7.51
N ALA A 204 1.78 2.27 -7.62
CA ALA A 204 1.26 3.13 -6.57
C ALA A 204 -0.20 2.81 -6.25
N LEU A 205 -1.03 2.62 -7.27
CA LEU A 205 -2.44 2.29 -7.10
C LEU A 205 -2.63 0.90 -6.49
N ALA A 206 -1.88 -0.10 -6.94
CA ALA A 206 -1.90 -1.43 -6.35
C ALA A 206 -1.54 -1.42 -4.85
N GLU A 207 -0.50 -0.66 -4.48
CA GLU A 207 -0.12 -0.53 -3.07
C GLU A 207 -1.16 0.27 -2.26
N LEU A 208 -1.77 1.29 -2.85
CA LEU A 208 -2.86 2.06 -2.22
C LEU A 208 -4.05 1.16 -1.89
N ILE A 209 -4.49 0.33 -2.86
CA ILE A 209 -5.60 -0.61 -2.67
C ILE A 209 -5.27 -1.58 -1.54
N ARG A 210 -4.09 -2.21 -1.57
CA ARG A 210 -3.67 -3.17 -0.53
C ARG A 210 -3.62 -2.57 0.87
N ARG A 211 -3.25 -1.29 1.00
CA ARG A 211 -3.17 -0.62 2.31
C ARG A 211 -4.51 -0.13 2.81
N ARG A 212 -5.33 0.39 1.91
CA ARG A 212 -6.58 1.05 2.28
C ARG A 212 -7.78 0.11 2.26
N TYR A 213 -7.75 -0.89 1.39
CA TYR A 213 -8.83 -1.84 1.16
C TYR A 213 -8.29 -3.29 1.22
N PRO A 214 -7.92 -3.80 2.39
CA PRO A 214 -7.27 -5.11 2.52
C PRO A 214 -8.17 -6.29 2.13
N LYS A 215 -9.47 -6.08 2.02
CA LYS A 215 -10.44 -7.08 1.55
C LYS A 215 -10.64 -7.06 0.02
N ASP A 216 -10.12 -6.05 -0.67
CA ASP A 216 -10.16 -5.94 -2.13
C ASP A 216 -9.03 -6.73 -2.78
N THR A 217 -9.26 -7.23 -4.00
CA THR A 217 -8.29 -8.01 -4.78
C THR A 217 -8.00 -7.37 -6.13
#